data_03deb90056a75c5bbdfe81e2fcd48732
#
_entry.id   03deb90056a75c5bbdfe81e2fcd48732
#
_cell.length_a   1.000
_cell.length_b   1.000
_cell.length_c   1.000
_cell.angle_alpha   90.00
_cell.angle_beta   90.00
_cell.angle_gamma   90.00
#
_symmetry.space_group_name_H-M   'P 1'
#
loop_
_entity.id
_entity.type
_entity.pdbx_description
1 polymer ?
#
loop_
_entity_poly.entity_id
_entity_poly.type
_entity_poly.pdbx_seq_one_letter_code
_entity_poly.pdbx_strand_id
1 'polypeptide(L)' 'MSDLKTLREICNELGVTRRAVQGYESANLVSPVRKNKYGYLLYGEAEQNRIREIKRYQQF' A
#
# COMPACT_ATOMS: atom_id res chain seq x y z
N MET A 1 -10.00 -15.09 -7.52
CA MET A 1 -9.07 -14.97 -6.40
C MET A 1 -8.86 -13.51 -6.04
N SER A 2 -8.72 -13.25 -4.77
CA SER A 2 -8.52 -11.90 -4.30
C SER A 2 -7.05 -11.52 -4.42
N ASP A 3 -6.76 -10.39 -5.06
CA ASP A 3 -5.40 -9.86 -5.13
C ASP A 3 -5.14 -8.85 -4.01
N LEU A 4 -6.03 -8.83 -3.02
CA LEU A 4 -5.90 -7.92 -1.90
C LEU A 4 -4.76 -8.36 -0.98
N LYS A 5 -3.98 -7.39 -0.54
CA LYS A 5 -2.87 -7.64 0.37
C LYS A 5 -2.93 -6.68 1.53
N THR A 6 -2.47 -7.15 2.69
CA THR A 6 -2.39 -6.29 3.86
C THR A 6 -1.22 -5.33 3.72
N LEU A 7 -1.24 -4.28 4.53
CA LEU A 7 -0.14 -3.32 4.56
C LEU A 7 1.19 -4.02 4.85
N ARG A 8 1.19 -4.99 5.76
CA ARG A 8 2.40 -5.72 6.10
C ARG A 8 2.98 -6.46 4.90
N GLU A 9 2.11 -7.11 4.14
CA GLU A 9 2.53 -7.83 2.95
C GLU A 9 3.12 -6.89 1.90
N ILE A 10 2.48 -5.74 1.73
CA ILE A 10 2.95 -4.73 0.77
C ILE A 10 4.32 -4.21 1.19
N CYS A 11 4.51 -3.91 2.46
CA CYS A 11 5.80 -3.42 2.95
C CYS A 11 6.90 -4.42 2.69
N ASN A 12 6.62 -5.70 2.90
CA ASN A 12 7.62 -6.76 2.68
C ASN A 12 7.92 -6.94 1.19
N GLU A 13 6.90 -6.95 0.36
CA GLU A 13 7.08 -7.22 -1.07
C GLU A 13 7.71 -6.05 -1.82
N LEU A 14 7.28 -4.84 -1.51
CA LEU A 14 7.73 -3.67 -2.24
C LEU A 14 8.92 -2.97 -1.59
N GLY A 15 9.29 -3.42 -0.40
CA GLY A 15 10.41 -2.83 0.30
C GLY A 15 10.14 -1.40 0.76
N VAL A 16 8.90 -1.10 1.14
CA VAL A 16 8.53 0.21 1.66
C VAL A 16 8.22 0.09 3.14
N THR A 17 8.30 1.21 3.85
CA THR A 17 7.98 1.23 5.27
C THR A 17 6.50 1.54 5.46
N ARG A 18 5.96 1.10 6.60
CA ARG A 18 4.59 1.43 6.97
C ARG A 18 4.38 2.94 7.00
N ARG A 19 5.36 3.66 7.53
CA ARG A 19 5.29 5.11 7.64
C ARG A 19 5.21 5.77 6.26
N ALA A 20 5.95 5.24 5.29
CA ALA A 20 5.91 5.77 3.94
C ALA A 20 4.52 5.62 3.34
N VAL A 21 3.91 4.43 3.51
CA VAL A 21 2.56 4.19 2.98
C VAL A 21 1.54 5.08 3.68
N GLN A 22 1.68 5.29 4.98
CA GLN A 22 0.80 6.20 5.70
C GLN A 22 0.92 7.63 5.17
N GLY A 23 2.11 8.04 4.82
CA GLY A 23 2.34 9.34 4.18
C GLY A 23 1.64 9.45 2.84
N TYR A 24 1.68 8.39 2.04
CA TYR A 24 1.00 8.36 0.76
C TYR A 24 -0.51 8.48 0.93
N GLU A 25 -1.07 7.83 1.94
CA GLU A 25 -2.49 7.92 2.23
C GLU A 25 -2.87 9.34 2.67
N SER A 26 -2.06 9.94 3.51
CA SER A 26 -2.30 11.30 3.99
C SER A 26 -2.29 12.31 2.85
N ALA A 27 -1.48 12.04 1.83
CA ALA A 27 -1.40 12.91 0.65
C ALA A 27 -2.44 12.57 -0.40
N ASN A 28 -3.34 11.61 -0.11
CA ASN A 28 -4.37 11.16 -1.04
C ASN A 28 -3.80 10.51 -2.30
N LEU A 29 -2.60 9.97 -2.20
CA LEU A 29 -1.98 9.29 -3.34
C LEU A 29 -2.43 7.85 -3.45
N VAL A 30 -2.80 7.25 -2.34
CA VAL A 30 -3.27 5.87 -2.31
C VAL A 30 -4.28 5.72 -1.17
N SER A 31 -5.23 4.81 -1.33
CA SER A 31 -6.23 4.53 -0.31
C SER A 31 -6.46 3.03 -0.24
N PRO A 32 -6.67 2.46 0.95
CA PRO A 32 -7.01 1.05 1.05
C PRO A 32 -8.39 0.78 0.47
N VAL A 33 -8.59 -0.43 -0.03
CA VAL A 33 -9.87 -0.83 -0.61
C VAL A 33 -10.89 -1.09 0.51
N ARG A 34 -10.45 -1.78 1.57
CA ARG A 34 -11.33 -2.11 2.70
C ARG A 34 -10.49 -2.66 3.85
N LYS A 35 -11.14 -2.94 4.98
CA LYS A 35 -10.51 -3.62 6.10
C LYS A 35 -10.98 -5.07 6.14
N ASN A 36 -10.12 -5.97 6.62
CA ASN A 36 -10.54 -7.34 6.84
C ASN A 36 -11.19 -7.47 8.22
N LYS A 37 -11.58 -8.69 8.59
CA LYS A 37 -12.28 -8.92 9.86
C LYS A 37 -11.41 -8.64 11.08
N TYR A 38 -10.11 -8.56 10.91
CA TYR A 38 -9.17 -8.27 11.99
C TYR A 38 -8.82 -6.78 12.06
N GLY A 39 -9.40 -5.96 11.22
CA GLY A 39 -9.14 -4.54 11.20
C GLY A 39 -7.91 -4.12 10.42
N TYR A 40 -7.30 -5.03 9.68
CA TYR A 40 -6.14 -4.70 8.84
C TYR A 40 -6.60 -4.11 7.51
N LEU A 41 -5.93 -3.05 7.09
CA LEU A 41 -6.22 -2.42 5.80
C LEU A 41 -5.77 -3.32 4.65
N LEU A 42 -6.61 -3.41 3.63
CA LEU A 42 -6.34 -4.23 2.46
C LEU A 42 -6.18 -3.34 1.23
N TYR A 43 -5.19 -3.64 0.42
CA TYR A 43 -4.86 -2.88 -0.78
C TYR A 43 -5.01 -3.77 -2.01
N GLY A 44 -5.71 -3.27 -3.01
CA GLY A 44 -5.89 -3.99 -4.26
C GLY A 44 -4.70 -3.85 -5.19
N GLU A 45 -4.79 -4.47 -6.35
CA GLU A 45 -3.71 -4.45 -7.32
C GLU A 45 -3.39 -3.02 -7.79
N ALA A 46 -4.42 -2.21 -8.02
CA ALA A 46 -4.22 -0.84 -8.46
C ALA A 46 -3.46 -0.03 -7.41
N GLU A 47 -3.81 -0.21 -6.13
CA GLU A 47 -3.16 0.49 -5.04
C GLU A 47 -1.71 0.03 -4.88
N GLN A 48 -1.46 -1.24 -5.06
CA GLN A 48 -0.11 -1.79 -4.98
C GLN A 48 0.75 -1.21 -6.09
N ASN A 49 0.21 -1.11 -7.30
CA ASN A 49 0.92 -0.52 -8.42
C ASN A 49 1.21 0.95 -8.19
N ARG A 50 0.26 1.66 -7.58
CA ARG A 50 0.43 3.07 -7.24
C ARG A 50 1.58 3.27 -6.25
N ILE A 51 1.63 2.44 -5.22
CA ILE A 51 2.71 2.50 -4.22
C ILE A 51 4.04 2.21 -4.88
N ARG A 52 4.07 1.24 -5.78
CA ARG A 52 5.29 0.89 -6.50
C ARG A 52 5.79 2.05 -7.35
N GLU A 53 4.87 2.75 -8.02
CA GLU A 53 5.22 3.92 -8.82
C GLU A 53 5.74 5.06 -7.96
N ILE A 54 5.08 5.34 -6.84
CA ILE A 54 5.52 6.40 -5.93
C ILE A 54 6.91 6.13 -5.43
N LYS A 55 7.18 4.88 -5.05
CA LYS A 55 8.51 4.49 -4.59
C LYS A 55 9.56 4.73 -5.67
N ARG A 56 9.22 4.41 -6.91
CA ARG A 56 10.12 4.60 -8.04
C ARG A 56 10.48 6.07 -8.22
N TYR A 57 9.50 6.95 -8.09
CA TYR A 57 9.73 8.38 -8.24
C TYR A 57 10.51 8.98 -7.08
N GLN A 58 10.45 8.35 -5.92
CA GLN A 58 11.13 8.85 -4.73
C GLN A 58 12.54 8.30 -4.57
N GLN A 59 12.98 7.45 -5.45
CA GLN A 59 14.35 6.93 -5.40
C GLN A 59 15.31 7.94 -6.01
N PHE A 60 16.35 8.23 -5.28
CA PHE A 60 17.39 9.15 -5.72
C PHE A 60 18.71 8.43 -5.83
#